data_781e7c5118082057f1093304deb64508
#
_entry.id   781e7c5118082057f1093304deb64508
#
_cell.length_a   1.000
_cell.length_b   1.000
_cell.length_c   1.000
_cell.angle_alpha   90.00
_cell.angle_beta   90.00
_cell.angle_gamma   90.00
#
_symmetry.space_group_name_H-M   'P 1'
#
loop_
_entity.id
_entity.type
_entity.pdbx_description
1 polymer ?
#
loop_
_entity_poly.entity_id
_entity_poly.type
_entity_poly.pdbx_seq_one_letter_code
_entity_poly.pdbx_strand_id
1 'polypeptide(L)'
;MGKKGREIVRADLKEVIKDLNTAYSDEWLAHYQYWLNARWIKGIDADTLVPVLDEQSADELGHAMKLASRIILLGGEPVMNPSKLIENCGCGYKEPQKDPTDLRQLIMDVLHAEACAIEFYSRMTEKYRGTDQVTHELFEHLLKDEVVDEEQWEKFLAKL
;
A
#
# COMPACT_ATOMS: atom_id res chain seq x y z
N MET A 1 22.40 -5.08 12.60
CA MET A 1 21.54 -6.03 11.91
C MET A 1 21.72 -7.44 12.49
N GLY A 2 20.62 -8.08 12.91
CA GLY A 2 20.68 -9.38 13.57
C GLY A 2 21.05 -10.51 12.59
N LYS A 3 22.18 -11.17 12.82
CA LYS A 3 22.63 -12.28 11.99
C LYS A 3 21.60 -13.42 11.95
N LYS A 4 21.06 -13.81 13.10
CA LYS A 4 20.09 -14.90 13.23
C LYS A 4 18.79 -14.65 12.48
N GLY A 5 18.27 -13.43 12.47
CA GLY A 5 17.05 -13.08 11.76
C GLY A 5 17.16 -13.26 10.23
N ARG A 6 18.37 -13.18 9.68
CA ARG A 6 18.62 -13.47 8.25
C ARG A 6 18.87 -14.98 8.00
N GLU A 7 19.52 -15.66 8.92
CA GLU A 7 19.81 -17.09 8.83
C GLU A 7 18.56 -17.98 8.80
N ILE A 8 17.45 -17.51 9.40
CA ILE A 8 16.17 -18.25 9.39
C ILE A 8 15.36 -18.07 8.09
N VAL A 9 15.71 -17.10 7.26
CA VAL A 9 15.06 -16.89 5.96
C VAL A 9 15.56 -17.96 5.00
N ARG A 10 14.63 -18.76 4.47
CA ARG A 10 14.91 -19.84 3.50
C ARG A 10 14.62 -19.40 2.05
N ALA A 11 13.88 -18.32 1.86
CA ALA A 11 13.64 -17.73 0.55
C ALA A 11 14.90 -17.03 0.02
N ASP A 12 14.95 -16.78 -1.29
CA ASP A 12 16.00 -15.95 -1.89
C ASP A 12 15.89 -14.52 -1.39
N LEU A 13 16.90 -14.05 -0.65
CA LEU A 13 16.92 -12.72 -0.06
C LEU A 13 16.79 -11.59 -1.10
N LYS A 14 17.32 -11.77 -2.30
CA LYS A 14 17.20 -10.78 -3.37
C LYS A 14 15.75 -10.64 -3.84
N GLU A 15 15.08 -11.78 -3.96
CA GLU A 15 13.67 -11.82 -4.34
C GLU A 15 12.78 -11.23 -3.24
N VAL A 16 13.01 -11.59 -1.97
CA VAL A 16 12.31 -11.01 -0.83
C VAL A 16 12.45 -9.48 -0.80
N ILE A 17 13.68 -8.97 -0.93
CA ILE A 17 13.95 -7.53 -0.92
C ILE A 17 13.30 -6.83 -2.13
N LYS A 18 13.28 -7.47 -3.29
CA LYS A 18 12.60 -6.94 -4.48
C LYS A 18 11.09 -6.81 -4.23
N ASP A 19 10.43 -7.86 -3.74
CA ASP A 19 8.98 -7.84 -3.50
C ASP A 19 8.60 -6.83 -2.41
N LEU A 20 9.42 -6.74 -1.35
CA LEU A 20 9.24 -5.72 -0.31
C LEU A 20 9.41 -4.29 -0.87
N ASN A 21 10.32 -4.07 -1.81
CA ASN A 21 10.48 -2.77 -2.48
C ASN A 21 9.33 -2.45 -3.43
N THR A 22 8.72 -3.45 -4.05
CA THR A 22 7.50 -3.25 -4.84
C THR A 22 6.37 -2.77 -3.94
N ALA A 23 6.09 -3.50 -2.84
CA ALA A 23 5.11 -3.07 -1.84
C ALA A 23 5.41 -1.68 -1.27
N TYR A 24 6.66 -1.43 -0.85
CA TYR A 24 7.09 -0.13 -0.34
C TYR A 24 6.81 1.01 -1.32
N SER A 25 6.98 0.77 -2.61
CA SER A 25 6.72 1.76 -3.65
C SER A 25 5.22 2.00 -3.84
N ASP A 26 4.41 0.94 -3.77
CA ASP A 26 2.96 1.03 -3.84
C ASP A 26 2.41 1.85 -2.66
N GLU A 27 2.85 1.57 -1.42
CA GLU A 27 2.41 2.30 -0.22
C GLU A 27 2.78 3.80 -0.25
N TRP A 28 3.99 4.15 -0.71
CA TRP A 28 4.37 5.54 -0.88
C TRP A 28 3.50 6.27 -1.91
N LEU A 29 3.14 5.60 -3.00
CA LEU A 29 2.28 6.16 -4.04
C LEU A 29 0.84 6.26 -3.54
N ALA A 30 0.33 5.27 -2.82
CA ALA A 30 -0.98 5.28 -2.19
C ALA A 30 -1.08 6.40 -1.14
N HIS A 31 -0.09 6.53 -0.23
CA HIS A 31 0.00 7.65 0.70
C HIS A 31 -0.14 9.00 0.00
N TYR A 32 0.66 9.23 -1.04
CA TYR A 32 0.62 10.50 -1.78
C TYR A 32 -0.72 10.69 -2.49
N GLN A 33 -1.27 9.65 -3.07
CA GLN A 33 -2.54 9.67 -3.80
C GLN A 33 -3.72 10.00 -2.88
N TYR A 34 -3.82 9.38 -1.71
CA TYR A 34 -4.83 9.69 -0.71
C TYR A 34 -4.69 11.11 -0.17
N TRP A 35 -3.45 11.51 0.18
CA TRP A 35 -3.17 12.87 0.65
C TRP A 35 -3.57 13.94 -0.38
N LEU A 36 -3.25 13.71 -1.66
CA LEU A 36 -3.57 14.65 -2.74
C LEU A 36 -5.07 14.70 -2.99
N ASN A 37 -5.75 13.55 -3.04
CA ASN A 37 -7.19 13.47 -3.23
C ASN A 37 -7.95 14.22 -2.13
N ALA A 38 -7.53 14.09 -0.87
CA ALA A 38 -8.13 14.84 0.25
C ALA A 38 -8.07 16.37 0.08
N ARG A 39 -7.13 16.90 -0.70
CA ARG A 39 -6.99 18.34 -1.01
C ARG A 39 -7.63 18.73 -2.33
N TRP A 40 -7.82 17.76 -3.21
CA TRP A 40 -8.33 17.99 -4.55
C TRP A 40 -9.85 18.02 -4.60
N ILE A 41 -10.53 17.11 -3.90
CA ILE A 41 -11.99 16.92 -3.95
C ILE A 41 -12.75 18.13 -3.45
N LYS A 42 -13.95 18.33 -4.01
CA LYS A 42 -14.87 19.42 -3.68
C LYS A 42 -16.32 18.93 -3.74
N GLY A 43 -17.21 19.70 -3.15
CA GLY A 43 -18.64 19.42 -3.17
C GLY A 43 -19.19 19.11 -1.78
N ILE A 44 -20.51 18.92 -1.69
CA ILE A 44 -21.22 18.81 -0.39
C ILE A 44 -20.80 17.56 0.40
N ASP A 45 -20.43 16.49 -0.30
CA ASP A 45 -20.04 15.23 0.35
C ASP A 45 -18.52 15.12 0.54
N ALA A 46 -17.73 16.08 0.03
CA ALA A 46 -16.26 16.07 0.19
C ALA A 46 -15.85 16.11 1.66
N ASP A 47 -16.55 16.88 2.50
CA ASP A 47 -16.27 17.00 3.93
C ASP A 47 -16.39 15.65 4.67
N THR A 48 -17.14 14.70 4.13
CA THR A 48 -17.25 13.35 4.69
C THR A 48 -16.06 12.46 4.29
N LEU A 49 -15.52 12.64 3.09
CA LEU A 49 -14.43 11.80 2.56
C LEU A 49 -13.03 12.30 2.95
N VAL A 50 -12.86 13.62 3.11
CA VAL A 50 -11.55 14.20 3.45
C VAL A 50 -10.92 13.58 4.71
N PRO A 51 -11.62 13.44 5.84
CA PRO A 51 -11.02 12.81 7.02
C PRO A 51 -10.59 11.35 6.79
N VAL A 52 -11.37 10.60 6.01
CA VAL A 52 -11.07 9.20 5.69
C VAL A 52 -9.83 9.11 4.80
N LEU A 53 -9.73 9.94 3.76
CA LEU A 53 -8.57 10.02 2.89
C LEU A 53 -7.29 10.42 3.66
N ASP A 54 -7.40 11.32 4.63
CA ASP A 54 -6.28 11.72 5.47
C ASP A 54 -5.86 10.61 6.44
N GLU A 55 -6.81 9.87 7.02
CA GLU A 55 -6.54 8.71 7.87
C GLU A 55 -5.82 7.61 7.07
N GLN A 56 -6.38 7.18 5.94
CA GLN A 56 -5.76 6.18 5.10
C GLN A 56 -4.39 6.61 4.57
N SER A 57 -4.24 7.87 4.16
CA SER A 57 -2.91 8.40 3.81
C SER A 57 -1.88 8.19 4.93
N ALA A 58 -2.27 8.38 6.18
CA ALA A 58 -1.37 8.15 7.32
C ALA A 58 -1.08 6.66 7.55
N ASP A 59 -2.06 5.79 7.31
CA ASP A 59 -1.93 4.34 7.46
C ASP A 59 -0.97 3.78 6.39
N GLU A 60 -1.08 4.21 5.12
CA GLU A 60 -0.16 3.82 4.05
C GLU A 60 1.29 4.25 4.32
N LEU A 61 1.48 5.45 4.88
CA LEU A 61 2.81 5.85 5.35
C LEU A 61 3.33 4.91 6.45
N GLY A 62 2.45 4.47 7.35
CA GLY A 62 2.75 3.46 8.38
C GLY A 62 3.15 2.11 7.77
N HIS A 63 2.46 1.67 6.72
CA HIS A 63 2.77 0.46 5.95
C HIS A 63 4.16 0.59 5.29
N ALA A 64 4.42 1.68 4.58
CA ALA A 64 5.73 1.96 3.98
C ALA A 64 6.87 1.92 5.00
N MET A 65 6.66 2.45 6.21
CA MET A 65 7.66 2.40 7.29
C MET A 65 7.95 0.98 7.78
N LYS A 66 6.92 0.13 7.91
CA LYS A 66 7.08 -1.29 8.29
C LYS A 66 7.88 -2.06 7.22
N LEU A 67 7.55 -1.83 5.93
CA LEU A 67 8.23 -2.45 4.79
C LEU A 67 9.69 -2.01 4.69
N ALA A 68 9.99 -0.71 4.80
CA ALA A 68 11.35 -0.18 4.83
C ALA A 68 12.17 -0.80 5.97
N SER A 69 11.58 -0.90 7.16
CA SER A 69 12.23 -1.53 8.31
C SER A 69 12.59 -2.99 8.03
N ARG A 70 11.69 -3.75 7.39
CA ARG A 70 11.94 -5.14 7.03
C ARG A 70 13.05 -5.27 5.98
N ILE A 71 13.05 -4.44 4.94
CA ILE A 71 14.11 -4.38 3.93
C ILE A 71 15.48 -4.18 4.57
N ILE A 72 15.61 -3.19 5.46
CA ILE A 72 16.86 -2.86 6.17
C ILE A 72 17.29 -4.02 7.08
N LEU A 73 16.36 -4.66 7.79
CA LEU A 73 16.65 -5.83 8.64
C LEU A 73 17.20 -7.01 7.83
N LEU A 74 16.77 -7.17 6.58
CA LEU A 74 17.28 -8.19 5.65
C LEU A 74 18.62 -7.82 5.03
N GLY A 75 19.07 -6.57 5.16
CA GLY A 75 20.32 -6.05 4.61
C GLY A 75 20.16 -5.45 3.22
N GLY A 76 18.92 -5.21 2.81
CA GLY A 76 18.59 -4.50 1.58
C GLY A 76 18.54 -2.99 1.76
N GLU A 77 18.27 -2.32 0.66
CA GLU A 77 18.07 -0.87 0.58
C GLU A 77 16.63 -0.60 0.08
N PRO A 78 15.82 0.17 0.84
CA PRO A 78 14.55 0.68 0.30
C PRO A 78 14.80 1.56 -0.92
N VAL A 79 13.80 1.73 -1.77
CA VAL A 79 13.88 2.69 -2.89
C VAL A 79 14.13 4.09 -2.34
N MET A 80 15.37 4.57 -2.46
CA MET A 80 15.81 5.84 -1.86
C MET A 80 15.49 7.06 -2.73
N ASN A 81 15.33 6.87 -4.04
CA ASN A 81 15.02 7.96 -4.96
C ASN A 81 13.52 7.98 -5.27
N PRO A 82 12.77 9.02 -4.83
CA PRO A 82 11.33 9.10 -5.09
C PRO A 82 10.94 9.00 -6.57
N SER A 83 11.81 9.44 -7.49
CA SER A 83 11.54 9.30 -8.94
C SER A 83 11.50 7.85 -9.43
N LYS A 84 11.95 6.90 -8.60
CA LYS A 84 11.98 5.47 -8.91
C LYS A 84 10.77 4.70 -8.34
N LEU A 85 9.91 5.34 -7.55
CA LEU A 85 8.76 4.66 -6.96
C LEU A 85 7.82 4.11 -8.06
N ILE A 86 7.51 4.90 -9.08
CA ILE A 86 6.64 4.48 -10.19
C ILE A 86 7.25 3.32 -11.00
N GLU A 87 8.58 3.27 -11.14
CA GLU A 87 9.25 2.17 -11.85
C GLU A 87 9.24 0.86 -11.06
N ASN A 88 9.15 0.93 -9.74
CA ASN A 88 9.23 -0.22 -8.85
C ASN A 88 7.86 -0.70 -8.34
N CYS A 89 6.81 0.12 -8.43
CA CYS A 89 5.49 -0.24 -7.95
C CYS A 89 4.85 -1.37 -8.76
N GLY A 90 3.94 -2.10 -8.14
CA GLY A 90 3.16 -3.18 -8.76
C GLY A 90 1.76 -2.75 -9.20
N CYS A 91 1.15 -1.82 -8.46
CA CYS A 91 -0.22 -1.36 -8.68
C CYS A 91 -0.32 -0.08 -9.52
N GLY A 92 0.79 0.63 -9.67
CA GLY A 92 0.85 1.86 -10.45
C GLY A 92 0.41 3.09 -9.66
N TYR A 93 0.37 4.23 -10.34
CA TYR A 93 -0.09 5.50 -9.81
C TYR A 93 -1.17 6.06 -10.72
N LYS A 94 -2.25 6.54 -10.14
CA LYS A 94 -3.32 7.21 -10.86
C LYS A 94 -3.43 8.66 -10.40
N GLU A 95 -3.42 9.58 -11.38
CA GLU A 95 -3.70 10.99 -11.09
C GLU A 95 -5.16 11.16 -10.62
N PRO A 96 -5.43 12.16 -9.76
CA PRO A 96 -6.80 12.50 -9.38
C PRO A 96 -7.70 12.74 -10.59
N GLN A 97 -8.99 12.45 -10.44
CA GLN A 97 -9.99 12.74 -11.45
C GLN A 97 -9.98 14.23 -11.84
N LYS A 98 -10.24 14.52 -13.12
CA LYS A 98 -10.21 15.91 -13.65
C LYS A 98 -11.27 16.80 -13.03
N ASP A 99 -12.46 16.25 -12.78
CA ASP A 99 -13.53 16.96 -12.09
C ASP A 99 -13.44 16.66 -10.58
N PRO A 100 -13.05 17.65 -9.75
CA PRO A 100 -12.93 17.43 -8.31
C PRO A 100 -14.25 17.15 -7.60
N THR A 101 -15.40 17.29 -8.28
CA THR A 101 -16.73 16.98 -7.72
C THR A 101 -17.19 15.56 -8.06
N ASP A 102 -16.48 14.85 -8.93
CA ASP A 102 -16.78 13.46 -9.27
C ASP A 102 -16.25 12.49 -8.19
N LEU A 103 -16.93 12.51 -7.04
CA LEU A 103 -16.57 11.66 -5.91
C LEU A 103 -16.80 10.18 -6.19
N ARG A 104 -17.74 9.85 -7.09
CA ARG A 104 -17.95 8.48 -7.51
C ARG A 104 -16.73 7.93 -8.25
N GLN A 105 -16.17 8.70 -9.17
CA GLN A 105 -14.95 8.30 -9.88
C GLN A 105 -13.77 8.14 -8.90
N LEU A 106 -13.61 9.06 -7.94
CA LEU A 106 -12.61 8.91 -6.89
C LEU A 106 -12.73 7.57 -6.17
N ILE A 107 -13.94 7.23 -5.67
CA ILE A 107 -14.15 6.00 -4.90
C ILE A 107 -13.88 4.76 -5.77
N MET A 108 -14.27 4.78 -7.03
CA MET A 108 -13.97 3.67 -7.96
C MET A 108 -12.46 3.53 -8.20
N ASP A 109 -11.72 4.63 -8.26
CA ASP A 109 -10.28 4.62 -8.45
C ASP A 109 -9.55 4.08 -7.22
N VAL A 110 -10.02 4.45 -6.03
CA VAL A 110 -9.53 3.89 -4.76
C VAL A 110 -9.81 2.40 -4.69
N LEU A 111 -11.05 1.95 -4.90
CA LEU A 111 -11.40 0.52 -4.88
C LEU A 111 -10.55 -0.31 -5.86
N HIS A 112 -10.19 0.26 -7.00
CA HIS A 112 -9.28 -0.41 -7.93
C HIS A 112 -7.86 -0.55 -7.35
N ALA A 113 -7.37 0.45 -6.63
CA ALA A 113 -6.06 0.41 -5.97
C ALA A 113 -6.06 -0.61 -4.82
N GLU A 114 -7.10 -0.60 -3.95
CA GLU A 114 -7.26 -1.58 -2.87
C GLU A 114 -7.31 -3.02 -3.40
N ALA A 115 -8.09 -3.28 -4.45
CA ALA A 115 -8.16 -4.60 -5.06
C ALA A 115 -6.78 -5.07 -5.56
N CYS A 116 -5.98 -4.19 -6.15
CA CYS A 116 -4.62 -4.51 -6.58
C CYS A 116 -3.71 -4.84 -5.38
N ALA A 117 -3.77 -4.04 -4.31
CA ALA A 117 -3.00 -4.27 -3.09
C ALA A 117 -3.37 -5.60 -2.43
N ILE A 118 -4.67 -5.90 -2.30
CA ILE A 118 -5.20 -7.18 -1.78
C ILE A 118 -4.66 -8.36 -2.61
N GLU A 119 -4.73 -8.30 -3.93
CA GLU A 119 -4.21 -9.35 -4.80
C GLU A 119 -2.69 -9.53 -4.65
N PHE A 120 -1.96 -8.44 -4.55
CA PHE A 120 -0.51 -8.48 -4.35
C PHE A 120 -0.17 -9.09 -2.99
N TYR A 121 -0.75 -8.59 -1.89
CA TYR A 121 -0.46 -9.09 -0.55
C TYR A 121 -0.92 -10.53 -0.34
N SER A 122 -2.03 -10.94 -0.92
CA SER A 122 -2.49 -12.33 -0.91
C SER A 122 -1.46 -13.27 -1.54
N ARG A 123 -0.91 -12.91 -2.71
CA ARG A 123 0.15 -13.70 -3.37
C ARG A 123 1.43 -13.73 -2.53
N MET A 124 1.83 -12.60 -1.93
CA MET A 124 3.07 -12.52 -1.13
C MET A 124 2.94 -13.30 0.17
N THR A 125 1.77 -13.27 0.81
CA THR A 125 1.48 -14.09 1.99
C THR A 125 1.68 -15.58 1.68
N GLU A 126 1.11 -16.07 0.59
CA GLU A 126 1.29 -17.47 0.18
C GLU A 126 2.75 -17.78 -0.21
N LYS A 127 3.41 -16.88 -0.95
CA LYS A 127 4.79 -17.06 -1.41
C LYS A 127 5.79 -17.25 -0.25
N TYR A 128 5.62 -16.50 0.85
CA TYR A 128 6.56 -16.51 1.96
C TYR A 128 6.15 -17.44 3.11
N ARG A 129 5.01 -18.12 3.01
CA ARG A 129 4.56 -19.12 3.97
C ARG A 129 5.61 -20.22 4.14
N GLY A 130 6.10 -20.38 5.39
CA GLY A 130 7.09 -21.41 5.75
C GLY A 130 8.51 -21.18 5.24
N THR A 131 8.77 -20.12 4.46
CA THR A 131 10.11 -19.78 3.95
C THR A 131 10.70 -18.52 4.60
N ASP A 132 9.88 -17.53 4.91
CA ASP A 132 10.23 -16.34 5.70
C ASP A 132 9.02 -15.91 6.55
N GLN A 133 8.95 -16.44 7.76
CA GLN A 133 7.81 -16.23 8.65
C GLN A 133 7.58 -14.73 8.98
N VAL A 134 8.64 -13.96 9.14
CA VAL A 134 8.53 -12.55 9.51
C VAL A 134 7.97 -11.71 8.35
N THR A 135 8.43 -11.99 7.13
CA THR A 135 7.89 -11.35 5.92
C THR A 135 6.47 -11.83 5.61
N HIS A 136 6.17 -13.12 5.83
CA HIS A 136 4.82 -13.66 5.73
C HIS A 136 3.84 -12.94 6.66
N GLU A 137 4.17 -12.80 7.95
CA GLU A 137 3.34 -12.11 8.94
C GLU A 137 3.16 -10.62 8.63
N LEU A 138 4.20 -9.97 8.10
CA LEU A 138 4.10 -8.58 7.65
C LEU A 138 3.08 -8.45 6.50
N PHE A 139 3.19 -9.25 5.46
CA PHE A 139 2.24 -9.23 4.35
C PHE A 139 0.83 -9.64 4.77
N GLU A 140 0.70 -10.59 5.70
CA GLU A 140 -0.61 -10.96 6.26
C GLU A 140 -1.27 -9.80 7.04
N HIS A 141 -0.48 -9.01 7.75
CA HIS A 141 -0.97 -7.82 8.45
C HIS A 141 -1.46 -6.75 7.45
N LEU A 142 -0.64 -6.43 6.45
CA LEU A 142 -1.02 -5.47 5.42
C LEU A 142 -2.29 -5.94 4.67
N LEU A 143 -2.34 -7.18 4.25
CA LEU A 143 -3.53 -7.76 3.61
C LEU A 143 -4.82 -7.56 4.43
N LYS A 144 -4.75 -7.69 5.75
CA LYS A 144 -5.92 -7.51 6.62
C LYS A 144 -6.38 -6.07 6.65
N ASP A 145 -5.44 -5.13 6.63
CA ASP A 145 -5.75 -3.71 6.64
C ASP A 145 -6.42 -3.31 5.31
N GLU A 146 -5.87 -3.70 4.15
CA GLU A 146 -6.45 -3.43 2.82
C GLU A 146 -7.87 -4.00 2.65
N VAL A 147 -8.15 -5.19 3.17
CA VAL A 147 -9.50 -5.79 3.10
C VAL A 147 -10.52 -4.97 3.90
N VAL A 148 -10.12 -4.36 5.00
CA VAL A 148 -10.99 -3.47 5.81
C VAL A 148 -11.24 -2.16 5.07
N ASP A 149 -10.21 -1.63 4.41
CA ASP A 149 -10.28 -0.37 3.66
C ASP A 149 -11.14 -0.53 2.41
N GLU A 150 -11.01 -1.62 1.66
CA GLU A 150 -11.91 -1.94 0.54
C GLU A 150 -13.37 -1.95 0.98
N GLU A 151 -13.71 -2.64 2.09
CA GLU A 151 -15.08 -2.68 2.63
C GLU A 151 -15.59 -1.28 3.00
N GLN A 152 -14.74 -0.42 3.54
CA GLN A 152 -15.09 0.96 3.87
C GLN A 152 -15.44 1.77 2.61
N TRP A 153 -14.65 1.66 1.55
CA TRP A 153 -14.88 2.34 0.28
C TRP A 153 -16.11 1.81 -0.45
N GLU A 154 -16.39 0.49 -0.41
CA GLU A 154 -17.63 -0.08 -0.93
C GLU A 154 -18.88 0.52 -0.25
N LYS A 155 -18.82 0.72 1.08
CA LYS A 155 -19.89 1.38 1.84
C LYS A 155 -20.10 2.84 1.41
N PHE A 156 -19.03 3.57 1.07
CA PHE A 156 -19.17 4.93 0.52
C PHE A 156 -19.77 4.89 -0.88
N LEU A 157 -19.32 4.00 -1.75
CA LEU A 157 -19.87 3.85 -3.10
C LEU A 157 -21.38 3.56 -3.09
N ALA A 158 -21.83 2.76 -2.14
CA ALA A 158 -23.24 2.40 -1.99
C ALA A 158 -24.14 3.56 -1.52
N LYS A 159 -23.57 4.66 -1.00
CA LYS A 159 -24.31 5.84 -0.53
C LYS A 159 -24.45 6.95 -1.58
N LEU A 160 -23.67 6.87 -2.67
CA LEU A 160 -23.68 7.78 -3.82
C LEU A 160 -24.59 7.28 -4.93
#